data_43f3c8f2f89d0c0f39936b3d5fbf1c43
#
_entry.id   43f3c8f2f89d0c0f39936b3d5fbf1c43
#
_cell.length_a   1.000
_cell.length_b   1.000
_cell.length_c   1.000
_cell.angle_alpha   90.00
_cell.angle_beta   90.00
_cell.angle_gamma   90.00
#
_symmetry.space_group_name_H-M   'P 1'
#
loop_
_entity.id
_entity.type
_entity.pdbx_description
1 polymer ?
#
loop_
_entity_poly.entity_id
_entity_poly.type
_entity_poly.pdbx_seq_one_letter_code
_entity_poly.pdbx_strand_id
1 'polypeptide(L)'
;MIGSRRRPAILALSAHLRALALSLGTIVAAAPSARGEVQSVRIALDWIVQGTHAPFFVAKDKGYFKAEGVAVDAIDAGTGATNTAVKVASGAYQFGWVDVPSMILFNAKNPGTPFVAVYVSFDQTPLAFITRKSAGIRTPADLDGKKIAGGPGTAVHDTASILFKAAHAENVKVNWIAVQPQLFGPMLRRGDVDGSGGFTNSNVPAMLEMGFRLDDLFVVRYADFGADMYGLALVTRKRFADDNPQTTRAVVRALNQGTKDTIAAPQPALELLKSHDPLMKLDIEKVRLALALDLTDTPHVGREGLSSVTSEKLQRTIDAVVAAYALPTSPEPASIYTDRYLPPLAERVPPPRGN
;
A
#
# COMPACT_ATOMS: atom_id res chain seq x y z
N MET A 1 -38.68 -95.63 16.79
CA MET A 1 -38.42 -96.68 15.81
C MET A 1 -37.19 -96.23 15.06
N ILE A 2 -36.11 -96.91 15.33
CA ILE A 2 -35.34 -97.72 14.38
C ILE A 2 -34.77 -96.83 13.28
N GLY A 3 -33.51 -96.70 13.04
CA GLY A 3 -32.28 -97.44 13.28
C GLY A 3 -31.24 -96.82 12.39
N SER A 4 -30.13 -96.87 12.77
CA SER A 4 -28.87 -97.63 12.62
C SER A 4 -27.92 -97.02 11.60
N ARG A 5 -26.73 -96.65 12.13
CA ARG A 5 -25.41 -97.19 11.85
C ARG A 5 -24.95 -97.12 10.40
N ARG A 6 -23.76 -96.50 10.09
CA ARG A 6 -22.40 -97.04 10.38
C ARG A 6 -21.32 -96.04 9.92
N ARG A 7 -20.22 -95.91 10.65
CA ARG A 7 -18.89 -95.60 10.26
C ARG A 7 -18.26 -96.79 9.50
N PRO A 8 -17.07 -96.82 8.97
CA PRO A 8 -15.91 -95.87 8.95
C PRO A 8 -15.18 -95.79 7.58
N ALA A 9 -14.15 -95.00 7.46
CA ALA A 9 -12.73 -95.40 7.20
C ALA A 9 -11.93 -94.22 6.67
N ILE A 10 -10.96 -93.87 7.41
CA ILE A 10 -9.53 -93.53 7.27
C ILE A 10 -8.97 -93.79 5.89
N LEU A 11 -8.33 -92.79 5.32
CA LEU A 11 -6.97 -92.90 4.74
C LEU A 11 -6.34 -91.51 4.53
N ALA A 12 -5.16 -91.38 5.11
CA ALA A 12 -4.23 -90.26 4.98
C ALA A 12 -3.59 -90.23 3.59
N LEU A 13 -3.21 -89.01 3.10
CA LEU A 13 -1.92 -88.83 2.44
C LEU A 13 -1.56 -87.37 2.28
N SER A 14 -0.46 -87.00 2.95
CA SER A 14 0.67 -86.16 2.54
C SER A 14 0.42 -84.78 1.85
N ALA A 15 0.77 -83.77 2.61
CA ALA A 15 1.80 -82.77 2.36
C ALA A 15 1.95 -82.20 0.92
N HIS A 16 1.63 -80.97 0.77
CA HIS A 16 2.50 -80.00 0.01
C HIS A 16 2.22 -78.59 0.57
N LEU A 17 3.19 -78.11 1.38
CA LEU A 17 3.39 -76.68 1.68
C LEU A 17 3.62 -75.93 0.37
N ARG A 18 2.81 -74.96 0.05
CA ARG A 18 3.22 -73.85 -0.79
C ARG A 18 2.87 -72.56 -0.05
N ALA A 19 3.92 -71.91 0.43
CA ALA A 19 3.93 -70.58 0.98
C ALA A 19 3.49 -69.59 -0.12
N LEU A 20 2.31 -68.99 0.05
CA LEU A 20 1.92 -67.83 -0.74
C LEU A 20 2.22 -66.58 0.10
N ALA A 21 3.37 -65.96 -0.19
CA ALA A 21 3.75 -64.65 0.36
C ALA A 21 2.77 -63.60 -0.19
N LEU A 22 1.79 -63.15 0.63
CA LEU A 22 1.05 -61.92 0.35
C LEU A 22 2.00 -60.74 0.58
N SER A 23 2.53 -60.18 -0.50
CA SER A 23 3.13 -58.87 -0.51
C SER A 23 2.01 -57.82 -0.39
N LEU A 24 1.76 -57.33 0.85
CA LEU A 24 0.99 -56.13 1.09
C LEU A 24 1.80 -54.94 0.51
N GLY A 25 1.52 -54.59 -0.74
CA GLY A 25 1.97 -53.33 -1.33
C GLY A 25 1.21 -52.18 -0.61
N THR A 26 1.95 -51.48 0.26
CA THR A 26 1.47 -50.21 0.85
C THR A 26 1.31 -49.20 -0.28
N ILE A 27 0.11 -49.04 -0.80
CA ILE A 27 -0.23 -47.91 -1.67
C ILE A 27 -0.19 -46.67 -0.75
N VAL A 28 0.92 -45.99 -0.75
CA VAL A 28 0.98 -44.61 -0.23
C VAL A 28 0.13 -43.78 -1.19
N ALA A 29 -1.16 -43.64 -0.88
CA ALA A 29 -2.00 -42.66 -1.51
C ALA A 29 -1.39 -41.29 -1.18
N ALA A 30 -0.68 -40.67 -2.15
CA ALA A 30 -0.34 -39.28 -2.08
C ALA A 30 -1.67 -38.51 -1.93
N ALA A 31 -1.93 -38.06 -0.70
CA ALA A 31 -3.05 -37.15 -0.47
C ALA A 31 -2.91 -35.98 -1.47
N PRO A 32 -3.94 -35.65 -2.25
CA PRO A 32 -3.88 -34.46 -3.08
C PRO A 32 -3.59 -33.32 -2.14
N SER A 33 -2.47 -32.61 -2.37
CA SER A 33 -2.20 -31.35 -1.69
C SER A 33 -3.46 -30.50 -1.91
N ALA A 34 -4.23 -30.28 -0.87
CA ALA A 34 -5.34 -29.36 -0.91
C ALA A 34 -4.74 -28.04 -1.39
N ARG A 35 -4.86 -27.74 -2.69
CA ARG A 35 -4.68 -26.39 -3.20
C ARG A 35 -5.76 -25.61 -2.45
N GLY A 36 -5.33 -24.90 -1.41
CA GLY A 36 -6.20 -23.98 -0.70
C GLY A 36 -6.89 -23.12 -1.75
N GLU A 37 -8.18 -22.89 -1.56
CA GLU A 37 -8.96 -21.99 -2.40
C GLU A 37 -8.15 -20.70 -2.59
N VAL A 38 -7.88 -20.32 -3.85
CA VAL A 38 -7.09 -19.12 -4.17
C VAL A 38 -7.86 -17.93 -3.63
N GLN A 39 -7.37 -17.35 -2.55
CA GLN A 39 -8.06 -16.23 -1.92
C GLN A 39 -8.00 -15.02 -2.85
N SER A 40 -9.18 -14.48 -3.16
CA SER A 40 -9.33 -13.29 -3.97
C SER A 40 -9.29 -12.04 -3.10
N VAL A 41 -8.58 -11.01 -3.56
CA VAL A 41 -8.47 -9.70 -2.89
C VAL A 41 -8.70 -8.56 -3.87
N ARG A 42 -9.16 -7.42 -3.33
CA ARG A 42 -9.25 -6.14 -4.03
C ARG A 42 -8.38 -5.12 -3.33
N ILE A 43 -7.69 -4.29 -4.11
CA ILE A 43 -6.78 -3.24 -3.64
C ILE A 43 -7.35 -1.88 -4.06
N ALA A 44 -7.55 -0.97 -3.12
CA ALA A 44 -7.94 0.40 -3.39
C ALA A 44 -6.71 1.31 -3.35
N LEU A 45 -6.43 2.02 -4.43
CA LEU A 45 -5.39 3.04 -4.48
C LEU A 45 -5.85 4.32 -3.76
N ASP A 46 -4.89 5.17 -3.39
CA ASP A 46 -5.17 6.46 -2.73
C ASP A 46 -5.73 7.51 -3.70
N TRP A 47 -5.37 7.41 -4.99
CA TRP A 47 -5.64 8.43 -5.99
C TRP A 47 -5.97 7.84 -7.36
N ILE A 48 -6.24 8.71 -8.35
CA ILE A 48 -6.31 8.30 -9.77
C ILE A 48 -5.05 7.56 -10.16
N VAL A 49 -5.16 6.57 -11.06
CA VAL A 49 -4.01 5.77 -11.51
C VAL A 49 -2.97 6.68 -12.15
N GLN A 50 -1.73 6.56 -11.73
CA GLN A 50 -0.59 7.33 -12.20
C GLN A 50 0.72 6.56 -11.94
N GLY A 51 1.85 7.06 -12.45
CA GLY A 51 3.15 6.36 -12.42
C GLY A 51 3.58 5.83 -11.06
N THR A 52 3.22 6.50 -9.98
CA THR A 52 3.49 6.06 -8.59
C THR A 52 2.84 4.71 -8.24
N HIS A 53 1.81 4.30 -8.98
CA HIS A 53 1.10 3.02 -8.77
C HIS A 53 1.66 1.88 -9.63
N ALA A 54 2.67 2.14 -10.48
CA ALA A 54 3.28 1.13 -11.34
C ALA A 54 3.64 -0.18 -10.62
N PRO A 55 4.18 -0.20 -9.37
CA PRO A 55 4.51 -1.43 -8.66
C PRO A 55 3.35 -2.43 -8.54
N PHE A 56 2.11 -1.96 -8.37
CA PHE A 56 0.93 -2.82 -8.26
C PHE A 56 0.59 -3.49 -9.59
N PHE A 57 0.66 -2.75 -10.68
CA PHE A 57 0.36 -3.26 -12.02
C PHE A 57 1.48 -4.16 -12.51
N VAL A 58 2.74 -3.83 -12.26
CA VAL A 58 3.89 -4.70 -12.51
C VAL A 58 3.73 -6.02 -11.76
N ALA A 59 3.37 -5.99 -10.48
CA ALA A 59 3.14 -7.21 -9.71
C ALA A 59 1.99 -8.06 -10.27
N LYS A 60 0.92 -7.42 -10.73
CA LYS A 60 -0.24 -8.09 -11.31
C LYS A 60 0.10 -8.72 -12.66
N ASP A 61 0.64 -7.95 -13.59
CA ASP A 61 0.82 -8.36 -14.99
C ASP A 61 1.99 -9.34 -15.15
N LYS A 62 3.03 -9.23 -14.32
CA LYS A 62 4.09 -10.24 -14.24
C LYS A 62 3.70 -11.50 -13.45
N GLY A 63 2.47 -11.52 -12.91
CA GLY A 63 1.91 -12.68 -12.24
C GLY A 63 2.46 -12.95 -10.84
N TYR A 64 3.08 -11.96 -10.17
CA TYR A 64 3.66 -12.16 -8.83
C TYR A 64 2.60 -12.48 -7.79
N PHE A 65 1.42 -11.83 -7.82
CA PHE A 65 0.31 -12.21 -6.95
C PHE A 65 -0.12 -13.65 -7.15
N LYS A 66 -0.24 -14.09 -8.41
CA LYS A 66 -0.61 -15.47 -8.75
C LYS A 66 0.45 -16.48 -8.31
N ALA A 67 1.73 -16.13 -8.46
CA ALA A 67 2.85 -16.98 -8.01
C ALA A 67 2.84 -17.19 -6.49
N GLU A 68 2.42 -16.17 -5.73
CA GLU A 68 2.23 -16.25 -4.27
C GLU A 68 0.86 -16.85 -3.87
N GLY A 69 0.04 -17.31 -4.83
CA GLY A 69 -1.23 -17.98 -4.55
C GLY A 69 -2.41 -17.06 -4.26
N VAL A 70 -2.36 -15.79 -4.67
CA VAL A 70 -3.44 -14.81 -4.49
C VAL A 70 -3.99 -14.35 -5.83
N ALA A 71 -5.31 -14.29 -5.96
CA ALA A 71 -5.98 -13.61 -7.05
C ALA A 71 -6.23 -12.15 -6.69
N VAL A 72 -5.84 -11.21 -7.57
CA VAL A 72 -6.18 -9.79 -7.41
C VAL A 72 -7.27 -9.44 -8.42
N ASP A 73 -8.52 -9.39 -7.95
CA ASP A 73 -9.68 -9.13 -8.79
C ASP A 73 -9.68 -7.70 -9.32
N ALA A 74 -9.29 -6.75 -8.47
CA ALA A 74 -9.26 -5.35 -8.84
C ALA A 74 -8.13 -4.59 -8.15
N ILE A 75 -7.56 -3.63 -8.89
CA ILE A 75 -6.73 -2.54 -8.38
C ILE A 75 -7.42 -1.26 -8.83
N ASP A 76 -8.21 -0.65 -7.94
CA ASP A 76 -9.12 0.44 -8.29
C ASP A 76 -8.57 1.78 -7.85
N ALA A 77 -8.78 2.80 -8.68
CA ALA A 77 -8.44 4.18 -8.39
C ALA A 77 -9.14 4.71 -7.12
N GLY A 78 -8.47 5.62 -6.43
CA GLY A 78 -8.98 6.36 -5.29
C GLY A 78 -9.33 7.81 -5.60
N THR A 79 -9.83 8.49 -4.59
CA THR A 79 -10.14 9.93 -4.60
C THR A 79 -9.57 10.65 -3.38
N GLY A 80 -8.65 10.01 -2.68
CA GLY A 80 -8.00 10.48 -1.46
C GLY A 80 -7.73 9.35 -0.47
N ALA A 81 -6.65 9.44 0.29
CA ALA A 81 -6.19 8.39 1.20
C ALA A 81 -7.26 8.06 2.27
N THR A 82 -7.91 9.08 2.85
CA THR A 82 -8.98 8.86 3.85
C THR A 82 -10.21 8.19 3.21
N ASN A 83 -10.58 8.58 1.98
CA ASN A 83 -11.66 7.91 1.25
C ASN A 83 -11.33 6.44 0.96
N THR A 84 -10.06 6.13 0.67
CA THR A 84 -9.57 4.76 0.50
C THR A 84 -9.66 3.98 1.81
N ALA A 85 -9.30 4.60 2.93
CA ALA A 85 -9.47 3.98 4.24
C ALA A 85 -10.93 3.58 4.51
N VAL A 86 -11.91 4.43 4.15
CA VAL A 86 -13.35 4.11 4.27
C VAL A 86 -13.72 2.87 3.45
N LYS A 87 -13.21 2.74 2.20
CA LYS A 87 -13.45 1.56 1.35
C LYS A 87 -12.90 0.28 1.98
N VAL A 88 -11.73 0.33 2.60
CA VAL A 88 -11.12 -0.82 3.29
C VAL A 88 -11.88 -1.14 4.58
N ALA A 89 -12.30 -0.14 5.34
CA ALA A 89 -13.09 -0.33 6.56
C ALA A 89 -14.42 -1.03 6.30
N SER A 90 -15.09 -0.69 5.20
CA SER A 90 -16.35 -1.33 4.80
C SER A 90 -16.21 -2.82 4.43
N GLY A 91 -14.98 -3.29 4.18
CA GLY A 91 -14.70 -4.66 3.70
C GLY A 91 -14.81 -4.84 2.19
N ALA A 92 -15.22 -3.82 1.44
CA ALA A 92 -15.27 -3.88 -0.02
C ALA A 92 -13.89 -4.10 -0.66
N TYR A 93 -12.84 -3.68 0.04
CA TYR A 93 -11.44 -3.92 -0.32
C TYR A 93 -10.71 -4.54 0.87
N GLN A 94 -9.78 -5.46 0.59
CA GLN A 94 -8.96 -6.10 1.60
C GLN A 94 -7.74 -5.25 1.94
N PHE A 95 -7.21 -4.56 0.95
CA PHE A 95 -6.04 -3.69 1.09
C PHE A 95 -6.32 -2.29 0.54
N GLY A 96 -5.63 -1.31 1.10
CA GLY A 96 -5.66 0.08 0.65
C GLY A 96 -4.27 0.69 0.62
N TRP A 97 -4.08 1.66 -0.27
CA TRP A 97 -2.88 2.48 -0.33
C TRP A 97 -3.17 3.79 0.38
N VAL A 98 -2.64 3.97 1.58
CA VAL A 98 -3.00 5.08 2.49
C VAL A 98 -1.73 5.63 3.13
N ASP A 99 -1.61 6.94 3.28
CA ASP A 99 -0.50 7.52 4.03
C ASP A 99 -0.63 7.25 5.53
N VAL A 100 0.52 7.02 6.18
CA VAL A 100 0.57 6.61 7.59
C VAL A 100 -0.10 7.62 8.51
N PRO A 101 0.10 8.96 8.39
CA PRO A 101 -0.61 9.94 9.21
C PRO A 101 -2.13 9.86 9.09
N SER A 102 -2.68 9.75 7.85
CA SER A 102 -4.12 9.58 7.63
C SER A 102 -4.65 8.29 8.24
N MET A 103 -3.88 7.19 8.17
CA MET A 103 -4.25 5.92 8.80
C MET A 103 -4.31 6.05 10.33
N ILE A 104 -3.33 6.69 10.96
CA ILE A 104 -3.31 6.91 12.43
C ILE A 104 -4.54 7.71 12.83
N LEU A 105 -4.82 8.81 12.13
CA LEU A 105 -5.99 9.65 12.39
C LEU A 105 -7.31 8.88 12.17
N PHE A 106 -7.37 8.05 11.12
CA PHE A 106 -8.52 7.20 10.86
C PHE A 106 -8.75 6.20 11.99
N ASN A 107 -7.70 5.52 12.45
CA ASN A 107 -7.78 4.56 13.55
C ASN A 107 -8.28 5.21 14.85
N ALA A 108 -7.79 6.41 15.16
CA ALA A 108 -8.24 7.15 16.34
C ALA A 108 -9.74 7.48 16.30
N LYS A 109 -10.27 7.79 15.10
CA LYS A 109 -11.70 8.09 14.89
C LYS A 109 -12.58 6.84 14.75
N ASN A 110 -11.98 5.68 14.44
CA ASN A 110 -12.69 4.42 14.15
C ASN A 110 -12.07 3.24 14.91
N PRO A 111 -12.07 3.25 16.25
CA PRO A 111 -11.40 2.22 17.05
C PRO A 111 -11.95 0.80 16.87
N GLY A 112 -13.19 0.67 16.37
CA GLY A 112 -13.79 -0.63 16.08
C GLY A 112 -13.26 -1.35 14.83
N THR A 113 -12.57 -0.62 13.93
CA THR A 113 -12.01 -1.16 12.68
C THR A 113 -10.59 -0.65 12.43
N PRO A 114 -9.63 -0.92 13.35
CA PRO A 114 -8.28 -0.41 13.20
C PRO A 114 -7.56 -1.04 12.02
N PHE A 115 -6.76 -0.23 11.34
CA PHE A 115 -5.83 -0.66 10.31
C PHE A 115 -4.44 -0.86 10.87
N VAL A 116 -3.67 -1.69 10.18
CA VAL A 116 -2.24 -1.85 10.34
C VAL A 116 -1.56 -1.69 8.98
N ALA A 117 -0.46 -0.95 8.94
CA ALA A 117 0.40 -0.90 7.78
C ALA A 117 1.24 -2.18 7.74
N VAL A 118 1.19 -2.89 6.60
CA VAL A 118 1.89 -4.15 6.38
C VAL A 118 3.06 -4.00 5.40
N TYR A 119 3.15 -2.85 4.72
CA TYR A 119 4.25 -2.47 3.85
C TYR A 119 4.29 -0.95 3.71
N VAL A 120 5.31 -0.30 4.26
CA VAL A 120 5.54 1.15 4.08
C VAL A 120 6.39 1.34 2.83
N SER A 121 5.85 1.98 1.82
CA SER A 121 6.55 2.22 0.56
C SER A 121 7.32 3.53 0.58
N PHE A 122 6.72 4.60 1.08
CA PHE A 122 7.39 5.90 1.12
C PHE A 122 8.06 6.11 2.47
N ASP A 123 9.38 6.02 2.47
CA ASP A 123 10.22 6.33 3.63
C ASP A 123 10.07 7.81 4.07
N GLN A 124 9.73 8.70 3.14
CA GLN A 124 9.49 10.11 3.40
C GLN A 124 8.07 10.52 3.03
N THR A 125 7.52 11.47 3.77
CA THR A 125 6.19 12.01 3.47
C THR A 125 6.17 12.86 2.22
N PRO A 126 5.23 12.64 1.27
CA PRO A 126 5.02 13.49 0.11
C PRO A 126 4.10 14.69 0.38
N LEU A 127 3.56 14.83 1.59
CA LEU A 127 2.57 15.84 1.93
C LEU A 127 3.09 17.26 1.69
N ALA A 128 2.35 18.05 0.93
CA ALA A 128 2.74 19.43 0.61
C ALA A 128 1.56 20.29 0.17
N PHE A 129 1.76 21.59 0.21
CA PHE A 129 0.96 22.55 -0.55
C PHE A 129 1.79 23.00 -1.75
N ILE A 130 1.21 22.90 -2.94
CA ILE A 130 1.83 23.34 -4.20
C ILE A 130 1.14 24.64 -4.60
N THR A 131 1.88 25.75 -4.63
CA THR A 131 1.35 27.09 -4.81
C THR A 131 2.05 27.79 -5.97
N ARG A 132 1.43 28.84 -6.51
CA ARG A 132 2.13 29.72 -7.43
C ARG A 132 3.08 30.62 -6.64
N LYS A 133 4.29 30.85 -7.13
CA LYS A 133 5.21 31.83 -6.52
C LYS A 133 4.60 33.21 -6.40
N SER A 134 3.75 33.61 -7.38
CA SER A 134 3.03 34.88 -7.38
C SER A 134 1.99 35.01 -6.26
N ALA A 135 1.55 33.92 -5.63
CA ALA A 135 0.64 33.94 -4.48
C ALA A 135 1.33 34.40 -3.18
N GLY A 136 2.68 34.54 -3.19
CA GLY A 136 3.46 35.01 -2.04
C GLY A 136 3.57 34.04 -0.87
N ILE A 137 3.13 32.78 -1.05
CA ILE A 137 3.16 31.76 -0.01
C ILE A 137 4.57 31.16 0.05
N ARG A 138 5.23 31.24 1.21
CA ARG A 138 6.58 30.71 1.46
C ARG A 138 6.65 29.85 2.70
N THR A 139 5.76 30.09 3.63
CA THR A 139 5.67 29.39 4.92
C THR A 139 4.27 28.88 5.13
N PRO A 140 4.04 27.94 6.07
CA PRO A 140 2.71 27.51 6.45
C PRO A 140 1.82 28.66 6.93
N ALA A 141 2.38 29.68 7.58
CA ALA A 141 1.61 30.85 8.05
C ALA A 141 1.01 31.66 6.88
N ASP A 142 1.66 31.71 5.73
CA ASP A 142 1.17 32.45 4.57
C ASP A 142 -0.07 31.79 3.91
N LEU A 143 -0.45 30.58 4.34
CA LEU A 143 -1.64 29.87 3.88
C LEU A 143 -2.94 30.44 4.49
N ASP A 144 -2.82 31.35 5.46
CA ASP A 144 -4.01 31.94 6.11
C ASP A 144 -4.89 32.68 5.10
N GLY A 145 -6.18 32.31 5.09
CA GLY A 145 -7.16 32.87 4.14
C GLY A 145 -6.98 32.49 2.67
N LYS A 146 -5.94 31.74 2.30
CA LYS A 146 -5.65 31.36 0.91
C LYS A 146 -6.65 30.30 0.40
N LYS A 147 -6.99 30.42 -0.88
CA LYS A 147 -7.85 29.45 -1.57
C LYS A 147 -7.02 28.26 -2.04
N ILE A 148 -7.22 27.11 -1.44
CA ILE A 148 -6.47 25.88 -1.74
C ILE A 148 -7.41 24.82 -2.30
N ALA A 149 -7.12 24.34 -3.50
CA ALA A 149 -7.84 23.20 -4.09
C ALA A 149 -7.53 21.92 -3.29
N GLY A 150 -8.57 21.22 -2.91
CA GLY A 150 -8.54 20.04 -2.05
C GLY A 150 -9.82 19.99 -1.23
N GLY A 151 -10.03 18.92 -0.48
CA GLY A 151 -11.24 18.81 0.32
C GLY A 151 -11.25 17.58 1.22
N PRO A 152 -12.30 17.39 2.00
CA PRO A 152 -12.46 16.28 2.91
C PRO A 152 -12.20 14.93 2.22
N GLY A 153 -11.47 14.04 2.89
CA GLY A 153 -11.08 12.74 2.36
C GLY A 153 -9.75 12.71 1.64
N THR A 154 -9.13 13.88 1.36
CA THR A 154 -7.75 13.95 0.84
C THR A 154 -6.75 14.07 1.99
N ALA A 155 -5.56 13.46 1.81
CA ALA A 155 -4.56 13.40 2.88
C ALA A 155 -4.17 14.79 3.41
N VAL A 156 -3.85 15.75 2.53
CA VAL A 156 -3.39 17.08 2.97
C VAL A 156 -4.50 17.87 3.65
N HIS A 157 -5.76 17.80 3.16
CA HIS A 157 -6.87 18.44 3.86
C HIS A 157 -7.03 17.89 5.28
N ASP A 158 -7.05 16.55 5.39
CA ASP A 158 -7.36 15.89 6.65
C ASP A 158 -6.17 15.88 7.64
N THR A 159 -4.94 16.18 7.17
CA THR A 159 -3.72 16.21 8.00
C THR A 159 -3.05 17.60 8.07
N ALA A 160 -3.65 18.65 7.53
CA ALA A 160 -3.05 20.01 7.50
C ALA A 160 -2.65 20.52 8.89
N SER A 161 -3.42 20.18 9.93
CA SER A 161 -3.11 20.55 11.31
C SER A 161 -1.74 20.04 11.78
N ILE A 162 -1.20 18.95 11.18
CA ILE A 162 0.14 18.46 11.50
C ILE A 162 1.19 19.49 11.06
N LEU A 163 1.09 19.99 9.82
CA LEU A 163 1.98 21.02 9.33
C LEU A 163 1.89 22.30 10.16
N PHE A 164 0.66 22.76 10.44
CA PHE A 164 0.44 24.00 11.18
C PHE A 164 0.96 23.88 12.61
N LYS A 165 0.79 22.74 13.25
CA LYS A 165 1.33 22.47 14.58
C LYS A 165 2.87 22.46 14.58
N ALA A 166 3.47 21.74 13.65
CA ALA A 166 4.93 21.64 13.51
C ALA A 166 5.59 23.01 13.21
N ALA A 167 4.88 23.87 12.45
CA ALA A 167 5.36 25.20 12.06
C ALA A 167 4.95 26.33 13.03
N HIS A 168 4.35 26.02 14.17
CA HIS A 168 3.80 27.02 15.12
C HIS A 168 2.83 28.00 14.46
N ALA A 169 1.97 27.50 13.57
CA ALA A 169 1.02 28.27 12.76
C ALA A 169 -0.43 27.77 12.96
N GLU A 170 -0.80 27.35 14.17
CA GLU A 170 -2.07 26.69 14.47
C GLU A 170 -3.31 27.56 14.21
N ASN A 171 -3.14 28.89 14.13
CA ASN A 171 -4.24 29.84 13.87
C ASN A 171 -4.58 29.95 12.36
N VAL A 172 -3.80 29.33 11.46
CA VAL A 172 -4.01 29.38 10.02
C VAL A 172 -5.35 28.75 9.66
N LYS A 173 -6.14 29.49 8.86
CA LYS A 173 -7.43 29.06 8.33
C LYS A 173 -7.36 29.02 6.81
N VAL A 174 -7.14 27.84 6.26
CA VAL A 174 -7.15 27.64 4.81
C VAL A 174 -8.57 27.68 4.29
N ASN A 175 -8.80 28.43 3.20
CA ASN A 175 -10.07 28.40 2.48
C ASN A 175 -10.03 27.24 1.46
N TRP A 176 -10.51 26.07 1.88
CA TRP A 176 -10.53 24.88 1.06
C TRP A 176 -11.59 24.95 -0.03
N ILE A 177 -11.18 24.70 -1.27
CA ILE A 177 -12.07 24.60 -2.43
C ILE A 177 -12.15 23.12 -2.83
N ALA A 178 -13.24 22.47 -2.43
CA ALA A 178 -13.47 21.06 -2.70
C ALA A 178 -13.83 20.85 -4.18
N VAL A 179 -12.95 20.23 -4.92
CA VAL A 179 -13.10 19.95 -6.36
C VAL A 179 -12.43 18.61 -6.71
N GLN A 180 -12.80 18.07 -7.86
CA GLN A 180 -12.18 16.86 -8.36
C GLN A 180 -10.70 17.08 -8.69
N PRO A 181 -9.82 16.06 -8.52
CA PRO A 181 -8.37 16.17 -8.72
C PRO A 181 -7.96 16.77 -10.05
N GLN A 182 -8.68 16.42 -11.12
CA GLN A 182 -8.41 16.88 -12.49
C GLN A 182 -8.57 18.41 -12.66
N LEU A 183 -9.27 19.05 -11.74
CA LEU A 183 -9.52 20.50 -11.77
C LEU A 183 -8.43 21.32 -11.05
N PHE A 184 -7.55 20.70 -10.26
CA PHE A 184 -6.52 21.42 -9.49
C PHE A 184 -5.63 22.28 -10.39
N GLY A 185 -5.04 21.68 -11.41
CA GLY A 185 -4.18 22.39 -12.37
C GLY A 185 -4.89 23.49 -13.14
N PRO A 186 -6.04 23.22 -13.80
CA PRO A 186 -6.81 24.25 -14.49
C PRO A 186 -7.22 25.40 -13.59
N MET A 187 -7.67 25.17 -12.37
CA MET A 187 -8.08 26.23 -11.43
C MET A 187 -6.87 27.07 -10.98
N LEU A 188 -5.74 26.42 -10.67
CA LEU A 188 -4.52 27.14 -10.34
C LEU A 188 -4.07 28.04 -11.51
N ARG A 189 -4.15 27.55 -12.76
CA ARG A 189 -3.78 28.30 -13.94
C ARG A 189 -4.65 29.52 -14.18
N ARG A 190 -5.96 29.43 -13.97
CA ARG A 190 -6.90 30.56 -14.08
C ARG A 190 -6.79 31.55 -12.92
N GLY A 191 -6.18 31.13 -11.80
CA GLY A 191 -6.11 31.94 -10.58
C GLY A 191 -7.35 31.84 -9.70
N ASP A 192 -8.21 30.84 -9.92
CA ASP A 192 -9.37 30.55 -9.10
C ASP A 192 -8.97 30.09 -7.69
N VAL A 193 -7.79 29.49 -7.59
CA VAL A 193 -7.12 29.09 -6.34
C VAL A 193 -5.67 29.57 -6.30
N ASP A 194 -5.12 29.71 -5.09
CA ASP A 194 -3.74 30.11 -4.84
C ASP A 194 -2.78 28.92 -4.87
N GLY A 195 -3.30 27.73 -4.63
CA GLY A 195 -2.53 26.48 -4.60
C GLY A 195 -3.44 25.26 -4.53
N SER A 196 -2.82 24.09 -4.40
CA SER A 196 -3.47 22.82 -4.11
C SER A 196 -2.78 22.10 -2.97
N GLY A 197 -3.56 21.41 -2.12
CA GLY A 197 -3.02 20.45 -1.17
C GLY A 197 -2.91 19.08 -1.81
N GLY A 198 -1.77 18.37 -1.60
CA GLY A 198 -1.58 17.04 -2.17
C GLY A 198 -0.18 16.49 -1.94
N PHE A 199 0.17 15.51 -2.74
CA PHE A 199 1.49 14.89 -2.72
C PHE A 199 2.41 15.52 -3.76
N THR A 200 3.68 15.73 -3.40
CA THR A 200 4.67 16.32 -4.31
C THR A 200 4.78 15.54 -5.63
N ASN A 201 4.84 14.21 -5.55
CA ASN A 201 4.93 13.30 -6.69
C ASN A 201 3.65 13.24 -7.56
N SER A 202 2.53 13.76 -7.08
CA SER A 202 1.27 13.80 -7.81
C SER A 202 0.97 15.20 -8.35
N ASN A 203 0.97 16.21 -7.46
CA ASN A 203 0.50 17.54 -7.80
C ASN A 203 1.53 18.37 -8.57
N VAL A 204 2.85 18.24 -8.28
CA VAL A 204 3.86 18.96 -9.06
C VAL A 204 3.82 18.57 -10.54
N PRO A 205 3.84 17.26 -10.92
CA PRO A 205 3.72 16.88 -12.33
C PRO A 205 2.39 17.31 -12.97
N ALA A 206 1.28 17.31 -12.20
CA ALA A 206 0.00 17.82 -12.71
C ALA A 206 0.07 19.32 -13.06
N MET A 207 0.84 20.13 -12.33
CA MET A 207 1.06 21.53 -12.66
C MET A 207 1.96 21.67 -13.90
N LEU A 208 3.01 20.85 -14.03
CA LEU A 208 3.87 20.83 -15.22
C LEU A 208 3.06 20.47 -16.47
N GLU A 209 2.15 19.51 -16.37
CA GLU A 209 1.21 19.14 -17.44
C GLU A 209 0.33 20.32 -17.89
N MET A 210 -0.03 21.20 -16.96
CA MET A 210 -0.77 22.42 -17.24
C MET A 210 0.11 23.54 -17.79
N GLY A 211 1.40 23.30 -18.05
CA GLY A 211 2.35 24.25 -18.62
C GLY A 211 2.97 25.23 -17.62
N PHE A 212 2.88 24.95 -16.33
CA PHE A 212 3.72 25.63 -15.34
C PHE A 212 5.16 25.15 -15.46
N ARG A 213 6.11 26.05 -15.20
CA ARG A 213 7.52 25.68 -14.96
C ARG A 213 7.70 25.44 -13.46
N LEU A 214 8.70 24.66 -13.07
CA LEU A 214 9.06 24.51 -11.66
C LEU A 214 9.33 25.86 -10.99
N ASP A 215 9.94 26.80 -11.74
CA ASP A 215 10.21 28.15 -11.24
C ASP A 215 8.96 28.99 -10.99
N ASP A 216 7.81 28.63 -11.53
CA ASP A 216 6.54 29.32 -11.29
C ASP A 216 5.86 28.84 -10.00
N LEU A 217 6.33 27.72 -9.44
CA LEU A 217 5.75 27.06 -8.29
C LEU A 217 6.59 27.26 -7.02
N PHE A 218 5.91 27.24 -5.89
CA PHE A 218 6.52 27.06 -4.58
C PHE A 218 5.85 25.87 -3.87
N VAL A 219 6.66 25.00 -3.28
CA VAL A 219 6.20 23.78 -2.64
C VAL A 219 6.47 23.89 -1.14
N VAL A 220 5.42 24.00 -0.35
CA VAL A 220 5.47 23.97 1.12
C VAL A 220 5.37 22.53 1.57
N ARG A 221 6.51 21.83 1.70
CA ARG A 221 6.55 20.43 2.13
C ARG A 221 6.46 20.34 3.64
N TYR A 222 5.70 19.39 4.15
CA TYR A 222 5.58 19.13 5.58
C TYR A 222 6.94 18.86 6.24
N ALA A 223 7.79 18.08 5.59
CA ALA A 223 9.12 17.74 6.11
C ALA A 223 10.03 18.97 6.30
N ASP A 224 9.90 20.01 5.47
CA ASP A 224 10.72 21.23 5.56
C ASP A 224 10.37 22.06 6.81
N PHE A 225 9.24 21.80 7.45
CA PHE A 225 8.74 22.50 8.62
C PHE A 225 8.59 21.59 9.85
N GLY A 226 9.41 20.54 9.94
CA GLY A 226 9.52 19.69 11.13
C GLY A 226 8.57 18.49 11.17
N ALA A 227 7.72 18.31 10.16
CA ALA A 227 6.83 17.14 10.06
C ALA A 227 7.44 16.06 9.14
N ASP A 228 8.65 15.55 9.49
CA ASP A 228 9.27 14.42 8.81
C ASP A 228 8.63 13.11 9.28
N MET A 229 7.80 12.53 8.42
CA MET A 229 6.96 11.37 8.71
C MET A 229 7.13 10.31 7.63
N TYR A 230 6.67 9.08 7.92
CA TYR A 230 6.44 8.10 6.87
C TYR A 230 5.30 8.54 5.96
N GLY A 231 5.37 8.15 4.68
CA GLY A 231 4.36 8.47 3.68
C GLY A 231 3.41 7.29 3.41
N LEU A 232 3.24 6.93 2.13
CA LEU A 232 2.30 5.91 1.68
C LEU A 232 2.68 4.48 2.12
N ALA A 233 1.66 3.74 2.54
CA ALA A 233 1.77 2.36 2.96
C ALA A 233 0.63 1.50 2.42
N LEU A 234 0.89 0.21 2.23
CA LEU A 234 -0.16 -0.79 2.06
C LEU A 234 -0.74 -1.08 3.44
N VAL A 235 -2.02 -0.77 3.59
CA VAL A 235 -2.75 -0.98 4.85
C VAL A 235 -3.85 -2.03 4.66
N THR A 236 -4.19 -2.69 5.74
CA THR A 236 -5.35 -3.59 5.81
C THR A 236 -6.00 -3.49 7.18
N ARG A 237 -7.24 -3.95 7.31
CA ARG A 237 -7.85 -4.10 8.64
C ARG A 237 -7.02 -5.06 9.47
N LYS A 238 -6.69 -4.67 10.70
CA LYS A 238 -5.89 -5.52 11.59
C LYS A 238 -6.48 -6.93 11.71
N ARG A 239 -7.79 -7.02 11.88
CA ARG A 239 -8.49 -8.31 11.92
C ARG A 239 -8.28 -9.14 10.65
N PHE A 240 -8.34 -8.52 9.46
CA PHE A 240 -8.10 -9.23 8.19
C PHE A 240 -6.69 -9.82 8.15
N ALA A 241 -5.67 -9.03 8.54
CA ALA A 241 -4.28 -9.48 8.56
C ALA A 241 -4.07 -10.65 9.54
N ASP A 242 -4.72 -10.60 10.71
CA ASP A 242 -4.63 -11.65 11.73
C ASP A 242 -5.35 -12.93 11.30
N ASP A 243 -6.55 -12.81 10.69
CA ASP A 243 -7.36 -13.95 10.23
C ASP A 243 -6.78 -14.57 8.93
N ASN A 244 -6.05 -13.78 8.10
CA ASN A 244 -5.52 -14.18 6.79
C ASN A 244 -4.02 -13.89 6.64
N PRO A 245 -3.16 -14.43 7.53
CA PRO A 245 -1.73 -14.07 7.55
C PRO A 245 -0.96 -14.53 6.31
N GLN A 246 -1.39 -15.63 5.68
CA GLN A 246 -0.75 -16.14 4.46
C GLN A 246 -1.06 -15.24 3.27
N THR A 247 -2.32 -14.85 3.09
CA THR A 247 -2.73 -13.92 2.03
C THR A 247 -2.06 -12.56 2.19
N THR A 248 -2.00 -12.05 3.42
CA THR A 248 -1.34 -10.77 3.69
C THR A 248 0.15 -10.83 3.32
N ARG A 249 0.85 -11.90 3.70
CA ARG A 249 2.25 -12.12 3.32
C ARG A 249 2.41 -12.23 1.81
N ALA A 250 1.54 -12.96 1.14
CA ALA A 250 1.57 -13.16 -0.31
C ALA A 250 1.41 -11.82 -1.06
N VAL A 251 0.46 -10.98 -0.64
CA VAL A 251 0.27 -9.65 -1.24
C VAL A 251 1.48 -8.75 -1.01
N VAL A 252 2.06 -8.75 0.20
CA VAL A 252 3.25 -7.97 0.52
C VAL A 252 4.46 -8.41 -0.30
N ARG A 253 4.70 -9.73 -0.44
CA ARG A 253 5.81 -10.28 -1.25
C ARG A 253 5.66 -9.90 -2.72
N ALA A 254 4.46 -10.06 -3.27
CA ALA A 254 4.18 -9.70 -4.66
C ALA A 254 4.41 -8.20 -4.92
N LEU A 255 3.91 -7.34 -4.03
CA LEU A 255 4.12 -5.88 -4.15
C LEU A 255 5.60 -5.52 -4.00
N ASN A 256 6.32 -6.13 -3.06
CA ASN A 256 7.77 -5.93 -2.90
C ASN A 256 8.53 -6.26 -4.19
N GLN A 257 8.20 -7.36 -4.85
CA GLN A 257 8.82 -7.73 -6.12
C GLN A 257 8.45 -6.74 -7.24
N GLY A 258 7.17 -6.33 -7.32
CA GLY A 258 6.72 -5.30 -8.26
C GLY A 258 7.43 -3.96 -8.05
N THR A 259 7.69 -3.59 -6.79
CA THR A 259 8.46 -2.38 -6.44
C THR A 259 9.91 -2.49 -6.90
N LYS A 260 10.57 -3.63 -6.65
CA LYS A 260 11.95 -3.87 -7.10
C LYS A 260 12.07 -3.80 -8.62
N ASP A 261 11.15 -4.42 -9.33
CA ASP A 261 11.15 -4.39 -10.80
C ASP A 261 10.90 -2.98 -11.35
N THR A 262 10.05 -2.21 -10.66
CA THR A 262 9.79 -0.81 -11.03
C THR A 262 11.03 0.07 -10.80
N ILE A 263 11.79 -0.16 -9.70
CA ILE A 263 13.05 0.53 -9.44
C ILE A 263 14.10 0.16 -10.49
N ALA A 264 14.23 -1.14 -10.80
CA ALA A 264 15.21 -1.63 -11.77
C ALA A 264 14.94 -1.17 -13.21
N ALA A 265 13.67 -1.01 -13.58
CA ALA A 265 13.26 -0.70 -14.95
C ALA A 265 12.04 0.24 -14.97
N PRO A 266 12.22 1.53 -14.62
CA PRO A 266 11.11 2.50 -14.49
C PRO A 266 10.34 2.70 -15.81
N GLN A 267 11.04 2.80 -16.93
CA GLN A 267 10.40 3.02 -18.23
C GLN A 267 9.52 1.82 -18.67
N PRO A 268 10.01 0.56 -18.66
CA PRO A 268 9.16 -0.60 -18.88
C PRO A 268 7.96 -0.70 -17.94
N ALA A 269 8.12 -0.33 -16.66
CA ALA A 269 7.03 -0.30 -15.69
C ALA A 269 5.93 0.69 -16.08
N LEU A 270 6.30 1.88 -16.60
CA LEU A 270 5.35 2.88 -17.09
C LEU A 270 4.69 2.47 -18.40
N GLU A 271 5.41 1.79 -19.30
CA GLU A 271 4.83 1.26 -20.54
C GLU A 271 3.79 0.18 -20.24
N LEU A 272 4.07 -0.68 -19.27
CA LEU A 272 3.12 -1.66 -18.77
C LEU A 272 1.90 -0.94 -18.17
N LEU A 273 2.10 0.05 -17.30
CA LEU A 273 1.00 0.81 -16.71
C LEU A 273 0.15 1.51 -17.77
N LYS A 274 0.76 2.07 -18.82
CA LYS A 274 0.06 2.69 -19.95
C LYS A 274 -0.83 1.70 -20.72
N SER A 275 -0.53 0.41 -20.73
CA SER A 275 -1.42 -0.59 -21.36
C SER A 275 -2.79 -0.67 -20.69
N HIS A 276 -2.90 -0.25 -19.42
CA HIS A 276 -4.16 -0.15 -18.65
C HIS A 276 -4.88 1.19 -18.84
N ASP A 277 -4.15 2.25 -19.25
CA ASP A 277 -4.71 3.57 -19.58
C ASP A 277 -3.97 4.17 -20.80
N PRO A 278 -4.44 3.91 -22.01
CA PRO A 278 -3.82 4.41 -23.25
C PRO A 278 -3.71 5.95 -23.34
N LEU A 279 -4.52 6.69 -22.56
CA LEU A 279 -4.52 8.15 -22.55
C LEU A 279 -3.39 8.72 -21.67
N MET A 280 -2.71 7.88 -20.91
CA MET A 280 -1.63 8.27 -20.02
C MET A 280 -0.46 8.92 -20.78
N LYS A 281 -0.01 10.07 -20.29
CA LYS A 281 1.12 10.82 -20.87
C LYS A 281 2.43 10.39 -20.21
N LEU A 282 3.18 9.53 -20.88
CA LEU A 282 4.41 8.93 -20.31
C LEU A 282 5.42 9.95 -19.82
N ASP A 283 5.55 11.11 -20.49
CA ASP A 283 6.51 12.15 -20.07
C ASP A 283 6.19 12.71 -18.68
N ILE A 284 4.90 12.87 -18.38
CA ILE A 284 4.43 13.30 -17.06
C ILE A 284 4.57 12.18 -16.05
N GLU A 285 4.24 10.94 -16.44
CA GLU A 285 4.31 9.80 -15.53
C GLU A 285 5.76 9.42 -15.19
N LYS A 286 6.73 9.69 -16.07
CA LYS A 286 8.17 9.61 -15.74
C LYS A 286 8.54 10.52 -14.58
N VAL A 287 8.08 11.77 -14.63
CA VAL A 287 8.34 12.72 -13.53
C VAL A 287 7.66 12.27 -12.24
N ARG A 288 6.41 11.77 -12.33
CA ARG A 288 5.68 11.23 -11.17
C ARG A 288 6.42 10.07 -10.53
N LEU A 289 6.81 9.10 -11.36
CA LEU A 289 7.49 7.91 -10.89
C LEU A 289 8.87 8.26 -10.30
N ALA A 290 9.63 9.13 -10.95
CA ALA A 290 10.93 9.56 -10.44
C ALA A 290 10.81 10.17 -9.03
N LEU A 291 9.87 11.09 -8.84
CA LEU A 291 9.60 11.69 -7.53
C LEU A 291 9.10 10.67 -6.51
N ALA A 292 8.31 9.69 -6.92
CA ALA A 292 7.86 8.61 -6.04
C ALA A 292 9.03 7.69 -5.64
N LEU A 293 9.91 7.37 -6.57
CA LEU A 293 11.10 6.57 -6.30
C LEU A 293 12.08 7.28 -5.36
N ASP A 294 12.18 8.62 -5.43
CA ASP A 294 12.99 9.40 -4.48
C ASP A 294 12.48 9.29 -3.04
N LEU A 295 11.17 9.10 -2.86
CA LEU A 295 10.55 8.88 -1.56
C LEU A 295 10.65 7.43 -1.09
N THR A 296 10.80 6.50 -2.02
CA THR A 296 10.82 5.05 -1.76
C THR A 296 12.23 4.52 -1.57
N ASP A 297 13.14 4.85 -2.50
CA ASP A 297 14.50 4.33 -2.59
C ASP A 297 15.49 5.32 -1.96
N THR A 298 15.36 5.51 -0.67
CA THR A 298 16.22 6.39 0.12
C THR A 298 17.52 5.69 0.55
N PRO A 299 18.56 6.44 0.97
CA PRO A 299 19.78 5.83 1.52
C PRO A 299 19.51 4.89 2.71
N HIS A 300 18.46 5.14 3.50
CA HIS A 300 18.02 4.24 4.56
C HIS A 300 17.51 2.91 3.98
N VAL A 301 16.58 3.00 3.05
CA VAL A 301 15.99 1.84 2.39
C VAL A 301 17.03 1.02 1.60
N GLY A 302 18.01 1.70 0.98
CA GLY A 302 19.13 1.02 0.30
C GLY A 302 19.95 0.11 1.21
N ARG A 303 20.05 0.44 2.51
CA ARG A 303 20.77 -0.37 3.51
C ARG A 303 19.88 -1.40 4.20
N GLU A 304 18.68 -0.99 4.60
CA GLU A 304 17.80 -1.76 5.48
C GLU A 304 16.67 -2.47 4.73
N GLY A 305 16.58 -2.27 3.41
CA GLY A 305 15.58 -2.87 2.53
C GLY A 305 14.26 -2.11 2.46
N LEU A 306 13.49 -2.38 1.42
CA LEU A 306 12.15 -1.82 1.22
C LEU A 306 11.25 -2.09 2.44
N SER A 307 10.44 -1.10 2.78
CA SER A 307 9.55 -1.15 3.95
C SER A 307 10.27 -1.29 5.31
N SER A 308 11.53 -0.88 5.40
CA SER A 308 12.21 -0.78 6.68
C SER A 308 11.69 0.42 7.45
N VAL A 309 11.16 0.17 8.63
CA VAL A 309 10.57 1.19 9.51
C VAL A 309 11.37 1.23 10.81
N THR A 310 11.92 2.41 11.13
CA THR A 310 12.58 2.61 12.42
C THR A 310 11.55 3.00 13.50
N SER A 311 11.70 2.45 14.68
CA SER A 311 10.82 2.77 15.82
C SER A 311 10.81 4.26 16.13
N GLU A 312 11.95 4.93 16.00
CA GLU A 312 12.10 6.36 16.27
C GLU A 312 11.29 7.22 15.29
N LYS A 313 11.39 6.99 13.97
CA LYS A 313 10.62 7.75 12.96
C LYS A 313 9.14 7.43 13.03
N LEU A 314 8.79 6.17 13.31
CA LEU A 314 7.39 5.79 13.51
C LEU A 314 6.79 6.49 14.72
N GLN A 315 7.53 6.55 15.85
CA GLN A 315 7.09 7.28 17.03
C GLN A 315 6.92 8.78 16.74
N ARG A 316 7.88 9.43 16.07
CA ARG A 316 7.72 10.83 15.63
C ARG A 316 6.48 11.03 14.75
N THR A 317 6.20 10.08 13.82
CA THR A 317 5.00 10.14 12.98
C THR A 317 3.73 10.06 13.83
N ILE A 318 3.69 9.18 14.82
CA ILE A 318 2.58 9.05 15.77
C ILE A 318 2.43 10.35 16.58
N ASP A 319 3.51 10.83 17.18
CA ASP A 319 3.51 12.02 18.03
C ASP A 319 3.04 13.27 17.28
N ALA A 320 3.42 13.42 16.01
CA ALA A 320 2.97 14.52 15.16
C ALA A 320 1.45 14.51 14.97
N VAL A 321 0.84 13.33 14.75
CA VAL A 321 -0.62 13.21 14.65
C VAL A 321 -1.28 13.44 16.00
N VAL A 322 -0.79 12.84 17.07
CA VAL A 322 -1.33 12.97 18.43
C VAL A 322 -1.34 14.44 18.86
N ALA A 323 -0.22 15.15 18.67
CA ALA A 323 -0.08 16.56 19.04
C ALA A 323 -1.00 17.47 18.20
N ALA A 324 -1.13 17.22 16.89
CA ALA A 324 -1.91 18.05 15.98
C ALA A 324 -3.43 17.94 16.24
N TYR A 325 -3.90 16.77 16.68
CA TYR A 325 -5.31 16.49 16.88
C TYR A 325 -5.70 16.34 18.35
N ALA A 326 -4.77 16.58 19.27
CA ALA A 326 -4.97 16.42 20.72
C ALA A 326 -5.65 15.07 21.05
N LEU A 327 -5.12 14.00 20.44
CA LEU A 327 -5.70 12.67 20.62
C LEU A 327 -5.57 12.25 22.10
N PRO A 328 -6.60 11.63 22.69
CA PRO A 328 -6.60 11.31 24.12
C PRO A 328 -5.57 10.23 24.50
N THR A 329 -5.16 9.42 23.53
CA THR A 329 -4.18 8.35 23.71
C THR A 329 -3.23 8.31 22.52
N SER A 330 -1.94 8.04 22.80
CA SER A 330 -0.96 7.74 21.77
C SER A 330 -1.05 6.23 21.45
N PRO A 331 -1.23 5.85 20.18
CA PRO A 331 -1.23 4.44 19.83
C PRO A 331 0.18 3.84 19.93
N GLU A 332 0.25 2.58 20.35
CA GLU A 332 1.50 1.83 20.36
C GLU A 332 2.01 1.64 18.90
N PRO A 333 3.30 1.84 18.61
CA PRO A 333 3.87 1.68 17.27
C PRO A 333 3.52 0.34 16.60
N ALA A 334 3.52 -0.76 17.37
CA ALA A 334 3.17 -2.09 16.89
C ALA A 334 1.69 -2.22 16.44
N SER A 335 0.82 -1.30 16.87
CA SER A 335 -0.57 -1.23 16.40
C SER A 335 -0.70 -0.49 15.06
N ILE A 336 0.31 0.28 14.69
CA ILE A 336 0.34 1.09 13.46
C ILE A 336 1.06 0.35 12.33
N TYR A 337 2.20 -0.27 12.63
CA TYR A 337 3.00 -0.98 11.63
C TYR A 337 3.44 -2.35 12.16
N THR A 338 3.54 -3.32 11.24
CA THR A 338 4.12 -4.64 11.51
C THR A 338 4.97 -5.13 10.33
N ASP A 339 6.14 -5.64 10.63
CA ASP A 339 7.07 -6.30 9.69
C ASP A 339 6.82 -7.80 9.52
N ARG A 340 5.86 -8.35 10.29
CA ARG A 340 5.53 -9.79 10.35
C ARG A 340 5.29 -10.43 8.98
N TYR A 341 4.86 -9.64 8.00
CA TYR A 341 4.49 -10.09 6.67
C TYR A 341 5.56 -9.82 5.61
N LEU A 342 6.62 -9.11 5.98
CA LEU A 342 7.69 -8.79 5.05
C LEU A 342 8.49 -10.04 4.64
N PRO A 343 9.01 -10.08 3.40
CA PRO A 343 10.03 -11.04 3.03
C PRO A 343 11.34 -10.78 3.79
N PRO A 344 12.27 -11.76 3.81
CA PRO A 344 13.59 -11.57 4.40
C PRO A 344 14.32 -10.36 3.81
N LEU A 345 15.24 -9.76 4.57
CA LEU A 345 15.98 -8.56 4.16
C LEU A 345 16.63 -8.70 2.78
N ALA A 346 17.26 -9.84 2.50
CA ALA A 346 17.92 -10.10 1.21
C ALA A 346 16.96 -9.96 -0.01
N GLU A 347 15.68 -10.24 0.19
CA GLU A 347 14.65 -10.10 -0.85
C GLU A 347 14.11 -8.66 -0.96
N ARG A 348 14.36 -7.81 0.05
CA ARG A 348 13.86 -6.42 0.13
C ARG A 348 14.89 -5.37 -0.28
N VAL A 349 16.17 -5.71 -0.36
CA VAL A 349 17.19 -4.77 -0.84
C VAL A 349 16.83 -4.33 -2.27
N PRO A 350 16.65 -3.02 -2.51
CA PRO A 350 16.32 -2.54 -3.85
C PRO A 350 17.51 -2.77 -4.80
N PRO A 351 17.25 -3.08 -6.08
CA PRO A 351 18.29 -3.08 -7.10
C PRO A 351 18.75 -1.65 -7.38
N PRO A 352 19.89 -1.45 -8.06
CA PRO A 352 20.25 -0.16 -8.61
C PRO A 352 19.10 0.38 -9.46
N ARG A 353 18.82 1.69 -9.33
CA ARG A 353 17.76 2.34 -10.10
C ARG A 353 18.15 2.35 -11.59
N GLY A 354 17.22 1.85 -12.42
CA GLY A 354 17.33 1.93 -13.87
C GLY A 354 17.09 3.37 -14.40
N ASN A 355 17.50 3.59 -15.65
CA ASN A 355 17.31 4.86 -16.36
C ASN A 355 15.89 5.03 -16.91
#